data_6f1d0f3e82f687b2d2a05021e8699e45
#
_entry.id   6f1d0f3e82f687b2d2a05021e8699e45
#
_cell.length_a   1.000
_cell.length_b   1.000
_cell.length_c   1.000
_cell.angle_alpha   90.00
_cell.angle_beta   90.00
_cell.angle_gamma   90.00
#
_symmetry.space_group_name_H-M   'P 1'
#
loop_
_entity.id
_entity.type
_entity.pdbx_description
1 polymer ?
#
loop_
_entity_poly.entity_id
_entity_poly.type
_entity_poly.pdbx_seq_one_letter_code
_entity_poly.pdbx_strand_id
1 'polypeptide(L)'
;MEIRLIKSSSDWSCQVSLRKEYDSNEKKLIRPEETKFGNIITGPDDVEMAARRAQKALLNPDCRPEDYFNWDFENISYEEDAAKNALKFTKNVVCLEIKGPNVPNLSLIDLPGIIRKCYLIIISVTTKNITNGQHYGIKK
;
A
#
# COMPACT_ATOMS: atom_id res chain seq x y z
N MET A 1 -6.79 6.04 0.27
CA MET A 1 -5.90 5.06 -0.40
C MET A 1 -6.50 4.70 -1.73
N GLU A 2 -5.67 4.44 -2.74
CA GLU A 2 -6.09 3.90 -4.04
C GLU A 2 -5.43 2.56 -4.26
N ILE A 3 -6.20 1.57 -4.74
CA ILE A 3 -5.71 0.23 -5.05
C ILE A 3 -6.02 -0.04 -6.50
N ARG A 4 -4.99 -0.30 -7.29
CA ARG A 4 -5.08 -0.65 -8.70
C ARG A 4 -4.73 -2.12 -8.86
N LEU A 5 -5.69 -2.94 -9.23
CA LEU A 5 -5.52 -4.34 -9.56
C LEU A 5 -5.39 -4.46 -11.08
N ILE A 6 -4.33 -5.10 -11.55
CA ILE A 6 -4.01 -5.22 -12.99
C ILE A 6 -3.73 -6.68 -13.31
N LYS A 7 -4.54 -7.26 -14.17
CA LYS A 7 -4.26 -8.61 -14.69
C LYS A 7 -3.01 -8.58 -15.57
N SER A 8 -2.07 -9.45 -15.28
CA SER A 8 -0.79 -9.56 -15.99
C SER A 8 -0.38 -11.02 -16.10
N SER A 9 0.36 -11.37 -17.14
CA SER A 9 0.99 -12.70 -17.26
C SER A 9 2.23 -12.89 -16.38
N SER A 10 2.74 -11.81 -15.78
CA SER A 10 3.89 -11.85 -14.87
C SER A 10 3.48 -12.36 -13.49
N ASP A 11 4.47 -12.80 -12.71
CA ASP A 11 4.27 -13.18 -11.31
C ASP A 11 3.61 -12.07 -10.50
N TRP A 12 2.98 -12.48 -9.40
CA TRP A 12 2.34 -11.52 -8.51
C TRP A 12 3.34 -10.52 -7.95
N SER A 13 2.98 -9.24 -7.99
CA SER A 13 3.79 -8.16 -7.44
C SER A 13 2.91 -6.99 -6.99
N CYS A 14 3.39 -6.25 -6.01
CA CYS A 14 2.79 -5.01 -5.56
C CYS A 14 3.84 -3.89 -5.52
N GLN A 15 3.53 -2.76 -6.13
CA GLN A 15 4.29 -1.52 -5.99
C GLN A 15 3.48 -0.52 -5.17
N VAL A 16 4.07 -0.04 -4.08
CA VAL A 16 3.52 1.09 -3.32
C VAL A 16 4.05 2.38 -3.91
N SER A 17 3.21 3.40 -4.02
CA SER A 17 3.61 4.75 -4.40
C SER A 17 2.87 5.81 -3.58
N LEU A 18 3.48 6.99 -3.52
CA LEU A 18 2.93 8.19 -2.89
C LEU A 18 2.50 9.15 -3.99
N ARG A 19 1.20 9.46 -4.07
CA ARG A 19 0.67 10.45 -4.99
C ARG A 19 0.38 11.74 -4.24
N LYS A 20 1.13 12.79 -4.58
CA LYS A 20 0.95 14.15 -4.09
C LYS A 20 0.05 14.90 -5.05
N GLU A 21 -1.11 15.30 -4.58
CA GLU A 21 -2.08 16.16 -5.30
C GLU A 21 -2.13 17.57 -4.70
N TYR A 22 -1.61 17.72 -3.48
CA TYR A 22 -1.58 18.95 -2.72
C TYR A 22 -0.20 19.21 -2.13
N ASP A 23 0.21 20.47 -2.11
CA ASP A 23 1.45 20.92 -1.46
C ASP A 23 1.29 21.03 0.08
N SER A 24 2.33 21.48 0.77
CA SER A 24 2.35 21.69 2.22
C SER A 24 1.38 22.78 2.70
N ASN A 25 0.90 23.64 1.82
CA ASN A 25 -0.07 24.69 2.10
C ASN A 25 -1.50 24.26 1.72
N GLU A 26 -1.73 22.97 1.49
CA GLU A 26 -2.99 22.39 1.03
C GLU A 26 -3.51 22.96 -0.32
N LYS A 27 -2.64 23.58 -1.11
CA LYS A 27 -2.96 24.04 -2.45
C LYS A 27 -2.84 22.89 -3.43
N LYS A 28 -3.84 22.71 -4.29
CA LYS A 28 -3.85 21.66 -5.31
C LYS A 28 -2.74 21.92 -6.33
N LEU A 29 -1.93 20.88 -6.58
CA LEU A 29 -0.91 20.91 -7.61
C LEU A 29 -1.54 20.95 -9.01
N ILE A 30 -0.89 21.62 -9.96
CA ILE A 30 -1.32 21.66 -11.36
C ILE A 30 -1.29 20.25 -11.98
N ARG A 31 -0.28 19.46 -11.58
CA ARG A 31 -0.15 18.05 -11.97
C ARG A 31 0.16 17.22 -10.72
N PRO A 32 -0.58 16.15 -10.47
CA PRO A 32 -0.22 15.19 -9.42
C PRO A 32 1.17 14.61 -9.67
N GLU A 33 1.93 14.44 -8.60
CA GLU A 33 3.24 13.78 -8.61
C GLU A 33 3.10 12.42 -7.96
N GLU A 34 3.47 11.35 -8.65
CA GLU A 34 3.46 9.99 -8.10
C GLU A 34 4.89 9.45 -8.04
N THR A 35 5.35 9.13 -6.83
CA THR A 35 6.71 8.63 -6.53
C THR A 35 6.62 7.22 -5.96
N LYS A 36 7.46 6.31 -6.41
CA LYS A 36 7.55 4.97 -5.85
C LYS A 36 8.02 5.03 -4.40
N PHE A 37 7.44 4.19 -3.57
CA PHE A 37 7.78 4.06 -2.15
C PHE A 37 8.27 2.64 -1.86
N GLY A 38 9.57 2.52 -1.57
CA GLY A 38 10.23 1.24 -1.32
C GLY A 38 10.35 0.35 -2.55
N ASN A 39 10.74 -0.89 -2.31
CA ASN A 39 10.93 -1.90 -3.34
C ASN A 39 9.62 -2.55 -3.77
N ILE A 40 9.66 -3.26 -4.90
CA ILE A 40 8.57 -4.14 -5.33
C ILE A 40 8.39 -5.26 -4.30
N ILE A 41 7.16 -5.48 -3.88
CA ILE A 41 6.74 -6.52 -2.94
C ILE A 41 6.32 -7.73 -3.76
N THR A 42 6.86 -8.89 -3.42
CA THR A 42 6.58 -10.16 -4.12
C THR A 42 5.68 -11.11 -3.33
N GLY A 43 5.39 -10.77 -2.06
CA GLY A 43 4.48 -11.54 -1.19
C GLY A 43 3.33 -10.68 -0.65
N PRO A 44 2.09 -11.18 -0.66
CA PRO A 44 0.93 -10.39 -0.20
C PRO A 44 0.99 -10.02 1.28
N ASP A 45 1.70 -10.78 2.10
CA ASP A 45 1.79 -10.57 3.56
C ASP A 45 2.52 -9.28 3.93
N ASP A 46 3.43 -8.80 3.06
CA ASP A 46 4.22 -7.58 3.30
C ASP A 46 3.48 -6.29 2.90
N VAL A 47 2.36 -6.40 2.18
CA VAL A 47 1.64 -5.23 1.62
C VAL A 47 1.08 -4.33 2.72
N GLU A 48 0.53 -4.93 3.78
CA GLU A 48 -0.04 -4.15 4.89
C GLU A 48 1.01 -3.26 5.55
N MET A 49 2.14 -3.85 5.91
CA MET A 49 3.22 -3.11 6.56
C MET A 49 3.76 -2.00 5.65
N ALA A 50 3.97 -2.28 4.37
CA ALA A 50 4.44 -1.29 3.41
C ALA A 50 3.46 -0.13 3.23
N ALA A 51 2.15 -0.41 3.16
CA ALA A 51 1.14 0.63 3.05
C ALA A 51 1.04 1.48 4.34
N ARG A 52 1.16 0.87 5.53
CA ARG A 52 1.22 1.61 6.80
C ARG A 52 2.43 2.55 6.86
N ARG A 53 3.60 2.09 6.42
CA ARG A 53 4.81 2.89 6.32
C ARG A 53 4.65 4.06 5.35
N ALA A 54 4.07 3.80 4.18
CA ALA A 54 3.77 4.82 3.18
C ALA A 54 2.79 5.87 3.71
N GLN A 55 1.75 5.44 4.44
CA GLN A 55 0.80 6.36 5.07
C GLN A 55 1.49 7.24 6.13
N LYS A 56 2.38 6.65 6.95
CA LYS A 56 3.15 7.42 7.93
C LYS A 56 4.04 8.45 7.25
N ALA A 57 4.71 8.10 6.15
CA ALA A 57 5.52 9.03 5.37
C ALA A 57 4.70 10.22 4.84
N LEU A 58 3.48 9.99 4.33
CA LEU A 58 2.59 11.07 3.88
C LEU A 58 2.11 11.99 5.01
N LEU A 59 1.98 11.46 6.21
CA LEU A 59 1.57 12.24 7.40
C LEU A 59 2.74 13.04 8.00
N ASN A 60 3.97 12.80 7.56
CA ASN A 60 5.17 13.50 8.01
C ASN A 60 5.88 14.19 6.83
N PRO A 61 5.30 15.24 6.26
CA PRO A 61 5.80 15.86 5.02
C PRO A 61 7.18 16.52 5.17
N ASP A 62 7.60 16.83 6.39
CA ASP A 62 8.91 17.45 6.68
C ASP A 62 10.05 16.40 6.72
N CYS A 63 9.72 15.11 6.72
CA CYS A 63 10.67 14.02 6.70
C CYS A 63 10.79 13.43 5.28
N ARG A 64 11.94 12.82 5.00
CA ARG A 64 12.11 12.12 3.72
C ARG A 64 11.30 10.82 3.73
N PRO A 65 10.58 10.47 2.66
CA PRO A 65 9.82 9.22 2.59
C PRO A 65 10.68 7.97 2.85
N GLU A 66 11.97 8.02 2.47
CA GLU A 66 12.93 6.93 2.64
C GLU A 66 13.17 6.56 4.10
N ASP A 67 13.05 7.53 5.01
CA ASP A 67 13.24 7.32 6.44
C ASP A 67 12.19 6.34 7.01
N TYR A 68 11.09 6.13 6.29
CA TYR A 68 9.99 5.24 6.66
C TYR A 68 10.00 3.87 5.97
N PHE A 69 10.92 3.57 5.04
CA PHE A 69 10.93 2.28 4.32
C PHE A 69 11.03 1.07 5.25
N ASN A 70 11.78 1.20 6.34
CA ASN A 70 11.99 0.14 7.33
C ASN A 70 11.47 0.53 8.72
N TRP A 71 10.49 1.45 8.77
CA TRP A 71 9.93 1.90 10.04
C TRP A 71 9.32 0.74 10.82
N ASP A 72 9.73 0.61 12.09
CA ASP A 72 9.24 -0.43 12.99
C ASP A 72 8.20 0.15 13.94
N PHE A 73 6.95 -0.26 13.79
CA PHE A 73 5.84 0.21 14.61
C PHE A 73 5.79 -0.43 16.01
N GLU A 74 6.56 -1.51 16.25
CA GLU A 74 6.49 -2.25 17.51
C GLU A 74 7.53 -1.79 18.52
N ASN A 75 8.67 -1.27 18.07
CA ASN A 75 9.83 -0.97 18.89
C ASN A 75 10.07 0.54 19.17
N ILE A 76 9.10 1.40 18.81
CA ILE A 76 9.26 2.85 18.96
C ILE A 76 8.50 3.33 20.19
N SER A 77 9.20 4.10 21.06
CA SER A 77 8.56 4.81 22.15
C SER A 77 7.59 5.87 21.61
N TYR A 78 6.48 6.10 22.30
CA TYR A 78 5.49 7.12 21.93
C TYR A 78 6.08 8.52 21.75
N GLU A 79 7.20 8.81 22.42
CA GLU A 79 7.90 10.10 22.35
C GLU A 79 8.69 10.28 21.05
N GLU A 80 9.24 9.19 20.48
CA GLU A 80 9.94 9.21 19.17
C GLU A 80 8.98 9.24 18.00
N ASP A 81 7.75 8.76 18.19
CA ASP A 81 6.71 8.75 17.14
C ASP A 81 6.07 10.12 16.92
N ALA A 82 6.24 11.05 17.83
CA ALA A 82 5.76 12.41 17.71
C ALA A 82 6.73 13.28 16.89
N ALA A 83 6.77 13.09 15.58
CA ALA A 83 7.31 14.13 14.71
C ALA A 83 6.54 15.43 15.00
N LYS A 84 7.27 16.50 15.34
CA LYS A 84 6.70 17.75 15.87
C LYS A 84 5.59 18.36 14.97
N ASN A 85 5.54 17.96 13.71
CA ASN A 85 4.62 18.48 12.68
C ASN A 85 3.84 17.38 11.96
N ALA A 86 3.64 16.20 12.60
CA ALA A 86 2.87 15.12 11.99
C ALA A 86 1.42 15.56 11.74
N LEU A 87 0.95 15.37 10.52
CA LEU A 87 -0.42 15.65 10.13
C LEU A 87 -1.37 14.58 10.70
N LYS A 88 -2.56 14.99 11.15
CA LYS A 88 -3.61 14.05 11.55
C LYS A 88 -4.26 13.36 10.36
N PHE A 89 -4.30 14.03 9.22
CA PHE A 89 -4.79 13.52 7.94
C PHE A 89 -4.13 14.27 6.77
N THR A 90 -4.17 13.68 5.59
CA THR A 90 -3.67 14.29 4.36
C THR A 90 -4.63 14.02 3.20
N LYS A 91 -4.68 14.96 2.25
CA LYS A 91 -5.39 14.79 0.97
C LYS A 91 -4.57 14.04 -0.07
N ASN A 92 -3.27 13.85 0.21
CA ASN A 92 -2.38 13.04 -0.63
C ASN A 92 -2.65 11.55 -0.43
N VAL A 93 -2.32 10.72 -1.40
CA VAL A 93 -2.85 9.37 -1.52
C VAL A 93 -1.72 8.34 -1.55
N VAL A 94 -1.84 7.28 -0.74
CA VAL A 94 -1.07 6.04 -0.93
C VAL A 94 -1.72 5.25 -2.04
N CYS A 95 -0.94 4.88 -3.06
CA CYS A 95 -1.37 4.03 -4.17
C CYS A 95 -0.71 2.65 -4.06
N LEU A 96 -1.51 1.59 -4.24
CA LEU A 96 -1.05 0.21 -4.34
C LEU A 96 -1.35 -0.29 -5.75
N GLU A 97 -0.33 -0.60 -6.53
CA GLU A 97 -0.48 -1.23 -7.84
C GLU A 97 -0.14 -2.72 -7.72
N ILE A 98 -1.14 -3.58 -7.83
CA ILE A 98 -1.01 -5.03 -7.69
C ILE A 98 -1.20 -5.68 -9.05
N LYS A 99 -0.21 -6.45 -9.49
CA LYS A 99 -0.19 -7.19 -10.75
C LYS A 99 -0.13 -8.69 -10.50
N GLY A 100 -0.74 -9.46 -11.38
CA GLY A 100 -0.63 -10.92 -11.35
C GLY A 100 -1.60 -11.62 -12.30
N PRO A 101 -1.40 -12.92 -12.56
CA PRO A 101 -2.19 -13.68 -13.55
C PRO A 101 -3.65 -13.88 -13.11
N ASN A 102 -3.87 -13.96 -11.80
CA ASN A 102 -5.18 -14.19 -11.21
C ASN A 102 -5.83 -12.93 -10.62
N VAL A 103 -5.23 -11.77 -10.86
CA VAL A 103 -5.73 -10.48 -10.39
C VAL A 103 -6.71 -9.91 -11.41
N PRO A 104 -7.91 -9.44 -11.03
CA PRO A 104 -8.83 -8.78 -11.96
C PRO A 104 -8.33 -7.37 -12.32
N ASN A 105 -8.84 -6.80 -13.42
CA ASN A 105 -8.64 -5.38 -13.72
C ASN A 105 -9.68 -4.56 -12.94
N LEU A 106 -9.25 -3.87 -11.87
CA LEU A 106 -10.15 -3.13 -10.99
C LEU A 106 -9.38 -2.02 -10.27
N SER A 107 -9.97 -0.85 -10.16
CA SER A 107 -9.47 0.22 -9.29
C SER A 107 -10.45 0.48 -8.15
N LEU A 108 -9.93 0.54 -6.93
CA LEU A 108 -10.68 0.84 -5.71
C LEU A 108 -10.11 2.10 -5.08
N ILE A 109 -10.99 3.01 -4.71
CA ILE A 109 -10.63 4.20 -3.93
C ILE A 109 -11.24 4.02 -2.54
N ASP A 110 -10.39 4.04 -1.52
CA ASP A 110 -10.80 3.87 -0.13
C ASP A 110 -10.77 5.18 0.62
N LEU A 111 -11.80 5.41 1.42
CA LEU A 111 -11.89 6.54 2.32
C LEU A 111 -11.16 6.24 3.64
N PRO A 112 -10.65 7.26 4.36
CA PRO A 112 -10.00 7.07 5.65
C PRO A 112 -10.85 6.26 6.63
N GLY A 113 -10.30 5.17 7.16
CA GLY A 113 -10.94 4.31 8.18
C GLY A 113 -11.33 2.90 7.72
N ILE A 114 -11.30 2.58 6.43
CA ILE A 114 -11.71 1.27 5.90
C ILE A 114 -10.50 0.34 5.61
N ILE A 115 -9.29 0.75 5.91
CA ILE A 115 -8.02 0.06 5.58
C ILE A 115 -8.06 -1.45 5.90
N ARG A 116 -8.62 -1.85 7.06
CA ARG A 116 -8.70 -3.27 7.45
C ARG A 116 -9.57 -4.12 6.52
N LYS A 117 -10.64 -3.56 5.94
CA LYS A 117 -11.52 -4.30 5.01
C LYS A 117 -10.92 -4.44 3.61
N CYS A 118 -10.20 -3.44 3.12
CA CYS A 118 -9.52 -3.51 1.83
C CYS A 118 -8.41 -4.57 1.82
N TYR A 119 -7.66 -4.73 2.92
CA TYR A 119 -6.70 -5.83 3.06
C TYR A 119 -7.33 -7.20 2.95
N LEU A 120 -8.46 -7.42 3.62
CA LEU A 120 -9.18 -8.69 3.54
C LEU A 120 -9.65 -8.99 2.11
N ILE A 121 -10.05 -7.96 1.36
CA ILE A 121 -10.43 -8.11 -0.06
C ILE A 121 -9.20 -8.46 -0.90
N ILE A 122 -8.08 -7.77 -0.72
CA ILE A 122 -6.83 -8.06 -1.46
C ILE A 122 -6.37 -9.49 -1.17
N ILE A 123 -6.28 -9.88 0.11
CA ILE A 123 -5.89 -11.23 0.51
C ILE A 123 -6.90 -12.25 -0.04
N SER A 124 -8.21 -12.02 0.07
CA SER A 124 -9.22 -12.96 -0.40
C SER A 124 -9.22 -13.13 -1.93
N VAL A 125 -8.93 -12.08 -2.70
CA VAL A 125 -8.81 -12.15 -4.15
C VAL A 125 -7.51 -12.84 -4.56
N THR A 126 -6.42 -12.65 -3.80
CA THR A 126 -5.13 -13.28 -4.11
C THR A 126 -5.01 -14.71 -3.60
N THR A 127 -5.61 -15.06 -2.44
CA THR A 127 -5.50 -16.42 -1.85
C THR A 127 -6.53 -17.41 -2.38
N LYS A 128 -7.72 -16.99 -2.80
CA LYS A 128 -8.72 -17.93 -3.40
C LYS A 128 -8.21 -18.67 -4.64
N ASN A 129 -7.14 -18.24 -5.25
CA ASN A 129 -6.58 -18.85 -6.44
C ASN A 129 -5.39 -19.79 -6.16
N ILE A 130 -4.87 -19.84 -4.92
CA ILE A 130 -3.80 -20.77 -4.55
C ILE A 130 -4.39 -22.15 -4.20
N THR A 131 -5.61 -22.22 -3.68
CA THR A 131 -6.24 -23.48 -3.27
C THR A 131 -6.87 -24.28 -4.41
N ASN A 132 -7.09 -23.70 -5.58
CA ASN A 132 -7.68 -24.40 -6.74
C ASN A 132 -6.66 -25.10 -7.65
N GLY A 133 -5.36 -25.06 -7.33
CA GLY A 133 -4.27 -25.65 -8.13
C GLY A 133 -3.65 -26.93 -7.60
N GLN A 134 -4.02 -27.42 -6.41
CA GLN A 134 -3.46 -28.65 -5.86
C GLN A 134 -4.55 -29.72 -5.65
N HIS A 135 -4.93 -30.41 -6.72
CA HIS A 135 -5.49 -31.75 -6.63
C HIS A 135 -4.35 -32.72 -6.30
N TYR A 136 -4.16 -33.03 -5.05
CA TYR A 136 -3.39 -34.23 -4.66
C TYR A 136 -4.21 -35.46 -5.02
N GLY A 137 -3.79 -36.16 -6.08
CA GLY A 137 -4.28 -37.48 -6.41
C GLY A 137 -3.93 -38.46 -5.31
N ILE A 138 -4.91 -38.90 -4.54
CA ILE A 138 -4.84 -40.04 -3.67
C ILE A 138 -4.91 -41.28 -4.59
N LYS A 139 -3.78 -41.95 -4.79
CA LYS A 139 -3.76 -43.31 -5.34
C LYS A 139 -4.26 -44.26 -4.26
N LYS A 140 -5.28 -45.05 -4.62
CA LYS A 140 -5.70 -46.25 -3.90
C LYS A 140 -4.64 -47.34 -4.02
#